data_a6414c9c3ade0fdd363010a083fc44a7
#
_entry.id   a6414c9c3ade0fdd363010a083fc44a7
#
_cell.length_a   1.000
_cell.length_b   1.000
_cell.length_c   1.000
_cell.angle_alpha   90.00
_cell.angle_beta   90.00
_cell.angle_gamma   90.00
#
_symmetry.space_group_name_H-M   'P 1'
#
loop_
_entity.id
_entity.type
_entity.pdbx_description
1 polymer ?
#
loop_
_entity_poly.entity_id
_entity_poly.type
_entity_poly.pdbx_seq_one_letter_code
_entity_poly.pdbx_strand_id
1 'polypeptide(L)'
;MSAAQFDVIAIGNAIVDVMAPADDAAIERLGLAKGGMTLVDTDRAHELYQAMGPAREISGGSAANTLAGLAALGAKCAFIGQVADDQLGEVFAHDIRAGGIAFATPARTD
;
A
#
# COMPACT_ATOMS: atom_id res chain seq x y z
N MET A 1 18.36 -31.91 7.04
CA MET A 1 18.10 -30.61 6.38
C MET A 1 16.70 -30.13 6.72
N SER A 2 16.57 -28.93 7.24
CA SER A 2 15.24 -28.36 7.47
C SER A 2 14.69 -27.79 6.15
N ALA A 3 13.40 -27.92 5.93
CA ALA A 3 12.74 -27.30 4.81
C ALA A 3 12.74 -25.76 4.97
N ALA A 4 12.77 -25.05 3.87
CA ALA A 4 12.63 -23.59 3.90
C ALA A 4 11.25 -23.22 4.42
N GLN A 5 11.18 -22.21 5.28
CA GLN A 5 9.91 -21.73 5.82
C GLN A 5 9.11 -20.98 4.75
N PHE A 6 9.81 -20.24 3.88
CA PHE A 6 9.20 -19.47 2.81
C PHE A 6 9.81 -19.83 1.46
N ASP A 7 8.98 -19.80 0.43
CA ASP A 7 9.44 -19.96 -0.95
C ASP A 7 10.03 -18.65 -1.48
N VAL A 8 9.42 -17.52 -1.13
CA VAL A 8 9.86 -16.18 -1.57
C VAL A 8 9.72 -15.19 -0.42
N ILE A 9 10.77 -14.40 -0.21
CA ILE A 9 10.76 -13.24 0.68
C ILE A 9 11.07 -12.02 -0.16
N ALA A 10 10.24 -11.00 -0.09
CA ALA A 10 10.46 -9.74 -0.79
C ALA A 10 10.66 -8.60 0.19
N ILE A 11 11.55 -7.67 -0.15
CA ILE A 11 11.78 -6.44 0.58
C ILE A 11 11.41 -5.29 -0.35
N GLY A 12 10.56 -4.40 0.12
CA GLY A 12 10.13 -3.27 -0.71
C GLY A 12 9.38 -2.21 0.07
N ASN A 13 8.87 -1.24 -0.66
CA ASN A 13 8.04 -0.20 -0.08
C ASN A 13 6.63 -0.72 0.17
N ALA A 14 6.14 -0.49 1.37
CA ALA A 14 4.75 -0.75 1.70
C ALA A 14 3.91 0.42 1.18
N ILE A 15 3.06 0.15 0.21
CA ILE A 15 2.27 1.16 -0.50
C ILE A 15 0.79 0.85 -0.34
N VAL A 16 -0.01 1.89 -0.10
CA VAL A 16 -1.47 1.80 -0.15
C VAL A 16 -1.96 2.74 -1.23
N ASP A 17 -2.76 2.21 -2.13
CA ASP A 17 -3.43 3.00 -3.16
C ASP A 17 -4.76 3.51 -2.60
N VAL A 18 -4.94 4.82 -2.63
CA VAL A 18 -6.18 5.48 -2.23
C VAL A 18 -6.84 6.02 -3.49
N MET A 19 -7.98 5.48 -3.85
CA MET A 19 -8.68 5.81 -5.09
C MET A 19 -10.05 6.40 -4.80
N ALA A 20 -10.32 7.57 -5.33
CA ALA A 20 -11.62 8.22 -5.22
C ALA A 20 -12.04 8.80 -6.56
N PRO A 21 -13.34 8.75 -6.90
CA PRO A 21 -13.82 9.46 -8.09
C PRO A 21 -13.73 10.97 -7.86
N ALA A 22 -13.38 11.70 -8.92
CA ALA A 22 -13.31 13.15 -8.88
C ALA A 22 -13.69 13.71 -10.27
N ASP A 23 -14.35 14.87 -10.29
CA ASP A 23 -14.61 15.58 -11.52
C ASP A 23 -13.44 16.51 -11.88
N ASP A 24 -13.48 17.07 -13.10
CA ASP A 24 -12.41 17.93 -13.58
C ASP A 24 -12.27 19.20 -12.74
N ALA A 25 -13.38 19.72 -12.21
CA ALA A 25 -13.36 20.90 -11.36
C ALA A 25 -12.61 20.64 -10.05
N ALA A 26 -12.76 19.45 -9.46
CA ALA A 26 -12.02 19.06 -8.26
C ALA A 26 -10.52 18.93 -8.54
N ILE A 27 -10.13 18.35 -9.67
CA ILE A 27 -8.72 18.23 -10.08
C ILE A 27 -8.09 19.62 -10.24
N GLU A 28 -8.78 20.54 -10.90
CA GLU A 28 -8.32 21.91 -11.11
C GLU A 28 -8.22 22.66 -9.78
N ARG A 29 -9.23 22.55 -8.93
CA ARG A 29 -9.26 23.21 -7.61
C ARG A 29 -8.11 22.75 -6.72
N LEU A 30 -7.70 21.49 -6.83
CA LEU A 30 -6.60 20.91 -6.07
C LEU A 30 -5.23 21.18 -6.71
N GLY A 31 -5.20 21.85 -7.87
CA GLY A 31 -3.95 22.17 -8.54
C GLY A 31 -3.23 20.97 -9.16
N LEU A 32 -3.98 19.93 -9.49
CA LEU A 32 -3.43 18.70 -10.07
C LEU A 32 -3.58 18.69 -11.59
N ALA A 33 -2.65 18.01 -12.26
CA ALA A 33 -2.73 17.81 -13.70
C ALA A 33 -3.46 16.52 -13.99
N LYS A 34 -4.56 16.60 -14.73
CA LYS A 34 -5.32 15.42 -15.14
C LYS A 34 -4.45 14.49 -16.00
N GLY A 35 -4.43 13.21 -15.66
CA GLY A 35 -3.64 12.21 -16.37
C GLY A 35 -2.14 12.24 -16.06
N GLY A 36 -1.70 13.13 -15.17
CA GLY A 36 -0.32 13.23 -14.76
C GLY A 36 -0.06 12.62 -13.39
N MET A 37 1.22 12.48 -13.05
CA MET A 37 1.66 12.07 -11.74
C MET A 37 2.42 13.23 -11.09
N THR A 38 2.11 13.50 -9.82
CA THR A 38 2.79 14.53 -9.04
C THR A 38 3.26 13.93 -7.72
N LEU A 39 4.56 14.07 -7.42
CA LEU A 39 5.08 13.68 -6.12
C LEU A 39 4.67 14.71 -5.08
N VAL A 40 4.23 14.25 -3.92
CA VAL A 40 3.77 15.13 -2.84
C VAL A 40 4.47 14.75 -1.54
N ASP A 41 4.60 15.69 -0.62
CA ASP A 41 5.08 15.44 0.72
C ASP A 41 3.93 14.94 1.62
N THR A 42 4.26 14.63 2.87
CA THR A 42 3.28 14.10 3.83
C THR A 42 2.14 15.08 4.10
N ASP A 43 2.44 16.36 4.24
CA ASP A 43 1.42 17.38 4.51
C ASP A 43 0.45 17.51 3.34
N ARG A 44 1.00 17.57 2.11
CA ARG A 44 0.16 17.62 0.91
C ARG A 44 -0.65 16.36 0.71
N ALA A 45 -0.08 15.20 1.02
CA ALA A 45 -0.81 13.93 0.97
C ALA A 45 -2.01 13.93 1.91
N HIS A 46 -1.85 14.41 3.14
CA HIS A 46 -2.96 14.54 4.09
C HIS A 46 -4.03 15.51 3.59
N GLU A 47 -3.63 16.63 3.05
CA GLU A 47 -4.54 17.64 2.49
C GLU A 47 -5.37 17.04 1.35
N LEU A 48 -4.73 16.33 0.42
CA LEU A 48 -5.41 15.66 -0.68
C LEU A 48 -6.35 14.55 -0.19
N TYR A 49 -5.90 13.77 0.78
CA TYR A 49 -6.71 12.70 1.36
C TYR A 49 -8.00 13.25 1.99
N GLN A 50 -7.89 14.33 2.75
CA GLN A 50 -9.05 14.98 3.36
C GLN A 50 -10.01 15.60 2.33
N ALA A 51 -9.49 16.04 1.18
CA ALA A 51 -10.30 16.58 0.11
C ALA A 51 -11.02 15.53 -0.73
N MET A 52 -10.61 14.26 -0.61
CA MET A 52 -11.27 13.16 -1.30
C MET A 52 -12.63 12.87 -0.68
N GLY A 53 -13.59 12.50 -1.51
CA GLY A 53 -14.83 11.89 -1.06
C GLY A 53 -14.60 10.43 -0.64
N PRO A 54 -15.66 9.60 -0.63
CA PRO A 54 -15.51 8.18 -0.31
C PRO A 54 -14.47 7.53 -1.21
N ALA A 55 -13.48 6.88 -0.60
CA ALA A 55 -12.33 6.33 -1.29
C ALA A 55 -12.17 4.84 -1.00
N ARG A 56 -11.54 4.13 -1.93
CA ARG A 56 -11.08 2.76 -1.73
C ARG A 56 -9.61 2.79 -1.38
N GLU A 57 -9.24 2.05 -0.35
CA GLU A 57 -7.87 1.91 0.12
C GLU A 57 -7.46 0.45 -0.05
N ILE A 58 -6.43 0.20 -0.86
CA ILE A 58 -5.98 -1.15 -1.19
C ILE A 58 -4.46 -1.17 -1.13
N SER A 59 -3.89 -2.20 -0.52
CA SER A 59 -2.44 -2.37 -0.54
C SER A 59 -1.94 -2.54 -1.97
N GLY A 60 -0.77 -1.97 -2.24
CA GLY A 60 -0.14 -2.00 -3.56
C GLY A 60 1.37 -2.12 -3.47
N GLY A 61 2.04 -1.66 -4.52
CA GLY A 61 3.49 -1.73 -4.62
C GLY A 61 3.98 -2.97 -5.37
N SER A 62 5.08 -2.83 -6.09
CA SER A 62 5.60 -3.88 -6.98
C SER A 62 5.92 -5.18 -6.26
N ALA A 63 6.66 -5.09 -5.15
CA ALA A 63 7.07 -6.28 -4.39
C ALA A 63 5.86 -6.96 -3.75
N ALA A 64 4.99 -6.19 -3.10
CA ALA A 64 3.80 -6.74 -2.44
C ALA A 64 2.82 -7.36 -3.44
N ASN A 65 2.61 -6.71 -4.59
CA ASN A 65 1.73 -7.25 -5.64
C ASN A 65 2.30 -8.54 -6.26
N THR A 66 3.62 -8.63 -6.41
CA THR A 66 4.28 -9.85 -6.86
C THR A 66 4.02 -11.01 -5.89
N LEU A 67 4.17 -10.73 -4.57
CA LEU A 67 3.91 -11.75 -3.55
C LEU A 67 2.43 -12.13 -3.50
N ALA A 68 1.52 -11.19 -3.71
CA ALA A 68 0.08 -11.47 -3.76
C ALA A 68 -0.23 -12.47 -4.89
N GLY A 69 0.36 -12.29 -6.06
CA GLY A 69 0.22 -13.22 -7.18
C GLY A 69 0.79 -14.59 -6.87
N LEU A 70 2.00 -14.63 -6.30
CA LEU A 70 2.65 -15.90 -5.94
C LEU A 70 1.89 -16.63 -4.84
N ALA A 71 1.39 -15.94 -3.83
CA ALA A 71 0.61 -16.53 -2.76
C ALA A 71 -0.70 -17.13 -3.30
N ALA A 72 -1.34 -16.45 -4.25
CA ALA A 72 -2.54 -16.96 -4.92
C ALA A 72 -2.27 -18.25 -5.71
N LEU A 73 -1.03 -18.45 -6.16
CA LEU A 73 -0.58 -19.67 -6.84
C LEU A 73 -0.10 -20.75 -5.86
N GLY A 74 -0.17 -20.50 -4.56
CA GLY A 74 0.16 -21.48 -3.52
C GLY A 74 1.55 -21.37 -2.92
N ALA A 75 2.33 -20.37 -3.29
CA ALA A 75 3.65 -20.15 -2.71
C ALA A 75 3.55 -19.61 -1.28
N LYS A 76 4.52 -19.97 -0.45
CA LYS A 76 4.67 -19.44 0.90
C LYS A 76 5.54 -18.19 0.84
N CYS A 77 4.95 -17.03 1.12
CA CYS A 77 5.58 -15.74 0.93
C CYS A 77 5.68 -14.95 2.23
N ALA A 78 6.71 -14.12 2.32
CA ALA A 78 6.89 -13.14 3.38
C ALA A 78 7.31 -11.80 2.79
N PHE A 79 6.85 -10.73 3.42
CA PHE A 79 7.17 -9.35 3.00
C PHE A 79 7.87 -8.63 4.15
N ILE A 80 8.90 -7.86 3.80
CA ILE A 80 9.60 -6.96 4.71
C ILE A 80 9.49 -5.55 4.15
N GLY A 81 8.85 -4.66 4.90
CA GLY A 81 8.69 -3.27 4.53
C GLY A 81 8.14 -2.48 5.71
N GLN A 82 8.30 -1.16 5.68
CA GLN A 82 7.95 -0.31 6.81
C GLN A 82 6.63 0.39 6.58
N VAL A 83 5.75 0.33 7.57
CA VAL A 83 4.51 1.11 7.63
C VAL A 83 4.53 2.01 8.86
N ALA A 84 3.73 3.07 8.85
CA ALA A 84 3.49 3.88 10.03
C ALA A 84 2.37 3.26 10.87
N ASP A 85 2.34 3.64 12.15
CA ASP A 85 1.26 3.26 13.08
C ASP A 85 0.07 4.21 12.86
N ASP A 86 -0.57 4.07 11.72
CA ASP A 86 -1.71 4.89 11.28
C ASP A 86 -2.71 4.03 10.49
N GLN A 87 -3.76 4.67 9.99
CA GLN A 87 -4.82 3.99 9.25
C GLN A 87 -4.30 3.27 8.00
N LEU A 88 -3.45 3.93 7.22
CA LEU A 88 -2.92 3.33 5.99
C LEU A 88 -1.99 2.16 6.30
N GLY A 89 -1.21 2.26 7.39
CA GLY A 89 -0.39 1.14 7.87
C GLY A 89 -1.23 -0.07 8.26
N GLU A 90 -2.35 0.15 8.92
CA GLU A 90 -3.29 -0.92 9.28
C GLU A 90 -3.92 -1.57 8.04
N VAL A 91 -4.31 -0.76 7.05
CA VAL A 91 -4.86 -1.28 5.78
C VAL A 91 -3.85 -2.17 5.09
N PHE A 92 -2.60 -1.72 4.97
CA PHE A 92 -1.55 -2.52 4.33
C PHE A 92 -1.34 -3.85 5.05
N ALA A 93 -1.16 -3.80 6.37
CA ALA A 93 -0.92 -5.01 7.17
C ALA A 93 -2.09 -5.98 7.08
N HIS A 94 -3.31 -5.49 7.15
CA HIS A 94 -4.51 -6.31 7.03
C HIS A 94 -4.58 -7.00 5.66
N ASP A 95 -4.40 -6.24 4.59
CA ASP A 95 -4.53 -6.76 3.23
C ASP A 95 -3.46 -7.82 2.92
N ILE A 96 -2.21 -7.55 3.27
CA ILE A 96 -1.13 -8.47 2.96
C ILE A 96 -1.26 -9.78 3.74
N ARG A 97 -1.67 -9.70 5.01
CA ARG A 97 -1.92 -10.88 5.85
C ARG A 97 -3.16 -11.65 5.40
N ALA A 98 -4.20 -10.96 4.95
CA ALA A 98 -5.40 -11.58 4.41
C ALA A 98 -5.10 -12.40 3.14
N GLY A 99 -4.10 -11.99 2.36
CA GLY A 99 -3.61 -12.75 1.21
C GLY A 99 -2.73 -13.95 1.58
N GLY A 100 -2.49 -14.20 2.86
CA GLY A 100 -1.68 -15.32 3.33
C GLY A 100 -0.18 -15.04 3.36
N ILE A 101 0.23 -13.79 3.22
CA ILE A 101 1.64 -13.39 3.21
C ILE A 101 2.06 -13.02 4.63
N ALA A 102 3.18 -13.56 5.11
CA ALA A 102 3.71 -13.23 6.43
C ALA A 102 4.27 -11.80 6.41
N PHE A 103 3.85 -11.00 7.37
CA PHE A 103 4.31 -9.62 7.53
C PHE A 103 4.43 -9.33 9.01
N ALA A 104 5.66 -9.24 9.51
CA ALA A 104 5.98 -9.11 10.92
C ALA A 104 6.77 -7.84 11.25
N THR A 105 7.06 -6.97 10.27
CA THR A 105 7.78 -5.72 10.52
C THR A 105 6.94 -4.82 11.44
N PRO A 106 7.48 -4.37 12.59
CA PRO A 106 6.74 -3.47 13.47
C PRO A 106 6.45 -2.13 12.80
N ALA A 107 5.29 -1.57 13.07
CA ALA A 107 4.95 -0.24 12.59
C ALA A 107 5.78 0.85 13.28
N ARG A 108 6.11 1.89 12.54
CA ARG A 108 6.81 3.06 13.10
C ARG A 108 5.84 3.96 13.84
N THR A 109 6.29 4.49 14.96
CA THR A 109 5.50 5.41 15.79
C THR A 109 6.03 6.84 15.75
N ASP A 110 7.13 7.09 15.05
CA ASP A 110 7.77 8.40 14.91
C ASP A 110 7.49 9.09 13.58
#